data_443ece3fa0b4994ec8663be96b43d7d7
#
_entry.id   443ece3fa0b4994ec8663be96b43d7d7
#
_cell.length_a   1.000
_cell.length_b   1.000
_cell.length_c   1.000
_cell.angle_alpha   90.00
_cell.angle_beta   90.00
_cell.angle_gamma   90.00
#
_symmetry.space_group_name_H-M   'P 1'
#
loop_
_entity.id
_entity.type
_entity.pdbx_description
1 polymer ?
#
loop_
_entity_poly.entity_id
_entity_poly.type
_entity_poly.pdbx_seq_one_letter_code
_entity_poly.pdbx_strand_id
1 'polypeptide(L)'
;METIVSLAKRRGFVFPSSEIYGGMAGFWDYGPLGVELKNNIKAAWWRSMIQRRDDIVGLDAAIVMNPRVWEVSGHVGGFSDPMVDCRNCKLRFRAEDLKGPPSEIACPNCGQRGTLTEARQFNLMFKTHVGPVEENASVAYLRPETAQGIFVNFDNVATTTRKKLPFGIAQVGKSFRNEITPGNFIFRDRELEQMEMEYFIHPADEDEWFAYWVDERLRWWTDELGIDADRLRLRPHEPDELSHYSKQTTDIEYAFPIGWSELEGIADRTDYDLRAHAAGSGKNLAIFDEGSGEHVTPFVIEPAMGVDRAVLTVLLDAYEEQQLARETRVVLHVRPSLAPIKAAVLPLLRNRPELVERARALAADLKSRMTAAYDDTASIGKLYRRQDEIGTPFCITVDVDSLEDGAATIRERDSMTQERVALAEIPARLAALLDGTAAWRGQARESAVAGADGGAG
;
A
#
# COMPACT_ATOMS: atom_id res chain seq x y z
N MET A 1 -5.47 -14.38 -7.93
CA MET A 1 -4.55 -13.38 -8.51
C MET A 1 -5.01 -12.88 -9.88
N GLU A 2 -5.22 -13.75 -10.87
CA GLU A 2 -5.61 -13.35 -12.24
C GLU A 2 -6.85 -12.45 -12.29
N THR A 3 -7.87 -12.75 -11.51
CA THR A 3 -9.10 -11.95 -11.40
C THR A 3 -8.81 -10.53 -10.94
N ILE A 4 -7.96 -10.35 -9.93
CA ILE A 4 -7.56 -9.04 -9.41
C ILE A 4 -6.72 -8.27 -10.42
N VAL A 5 -5.77 -8.92 -11.09
CA VAL A 5 -4.98 -8.31 -12.18
C VAL A 5 -5.89 -7.82 -13.31
N SER A 6 -6.85 -8.64 -13.71
CA SER A 6 -7.84 -8.27 -14.74
C SER A 6 -8.71 -7.08 -14.31
N LEU A 7 -9.21 -7.10 -13.08
CA LEU A 7 -9.98 -6.00 -12.50
C LEU A 7 -9.16 -4.71 -12.46
N ALA A 8 -7.93 -4.79 -11.90
CA ALA A 8 -7.05 -3.65 -11.74
C ALA A 8 -6.74 -2.96 -13.07
N LYS A 9 -6.42 -3.72 -14.10
CA LYS A 9 -6.19 -3.20 -15.46
C LYS A 9 -7.45 -2.59 -16.06
N ARG A 10 -8.56 -3.34 -16.05
CA ARG A 10 -9.82 -2.92 -16.67
C ARG A 10 -10.41 -1.66 -16.02
N ARG A 11 -10.22 -1.48 -14.70
CA ARG A 11 -10.78 -0.37 -13.95
C ARG A 11 -9.78 0.77 -13.70
N GLY A 12 -8.56 0.66 -14.17
CA GLY A 12 -7.58 1.74 -14.07
C GLY A 12 -6.98 1.90 -12.68
N PHE A 13 -6.73 0.78 -12.00
CA PHE A 13 -5.94 0.77 -10.77
C PHE A 13 -4.45 0.69 -11.09
N VAL A 14 -4.02 -0.31 -11.86
CA VAL A 14 -2.62 -0.55 -12.15
C VAL A 14 -2.44 -1.01 -13.59
N PHE A 15 -1.44 -0.47 -14.27
CA PHE A 15 -1.04 -0.83 -15.63
C PHE A 15 0.43 -1.27 -15.67
N PRO A 16 0.83 -2.15 -16.61
CA PRO A 16 2.24 -2.37 -16.89
C PRO A 16 2.88 -1.05 -17.33
N SER A 17 4.03 -0.70 -16.75
CA SER A 17 4.74 0.52 -17.17
C SER A 17 5.18 0.42 -18.62
N SER A 18 5.02 1.50 -19.38
CA SER A 18 5.41 1.59 -20.79
C SER A 18 4.78 0.51 -21.68
N GLU A 19 3.53 0.11 -21.41
CA GLU A 19 2.83 -0.98 -22.10
C GLU A 19 2.82 -0.85 -23.62
N ILE A 20 2.72 0.37 -24.15
CA ILE A 20 2.76 0.65 -25.60
C ILE A 20 4.08 0.21 -26.29
N TYR A 21 5.14 0.00 -25.51
CA TYR A 21 6.45 -0.51 -25.97
C TYR A 21 6.71 -1.95 -25.53
N GLY A 22 5.68 -2.66 -25.04
CA GLY A 22 5.79 -4.03 -24.57
C GLY A 22 5.99 -4.18 -23.06
N GLY A 23 6.07 -3.06 -22.34
CA GLY A 23 6.24 -3.05 -20.89
C GLY A 23 7.65 -3.41 -20.42
N MET A 24 7.87 -3.29 -19.12
CA MET A 24 9.08 -3.74 -18.42
C MET A 24 8.69 -4.56 -17.19
N ALA A 25 9.27 -5.75 -17.03
CA ALA A 25 8.98 -6.60 -15.88
C ALA A 25 9.39 -5.95 -14.56
N GLY A 26 8.48 -5.93 -13.58
CA GLY A 26 8.70 -5.36 -12.25
C GLY A 26 8.62 -3.82 -12.21
N PHE A 27 7.97 -3.20 -13.19
CA PHE A 27 7.64 -1.78 -13.19
C PHE A 27 6.17 -1.59 -13.52
N TRP A 28 5.48 -0.78 -12.71
CA TRP A 28 4.04 -0.59 -12.79
C TRP A 28 3.67 0.88 -12.68
N ASP A 29 2.64 1.27 -13.42
CA ASP A 29 2.05 2.60 -13.36
C ASP A 29 0.70 2.51 -12.64
N TYR A 30 0.47 3.40 -11.67
CA TYR A 30 -0.82 3.51 -11.00
C TYR A 30 -1.74 4.39 -11.83
N GLY A 31 -2.87 3.82 -12.26
CA GLY A 31 -3.92 4.53 -12.98
C GLY A 31 -4.74 5.45 -12.07
N PRO A 32 -5.78 6.15 -12.63
CA PRO A 32 -6.55 7.15 -11.89
C PRO A 32 -7.17 6.66 -10.57
N LEU A 33 -7.68 5.42 -10.52
CA LEU A 33 -8.23 4.86 -9.28
C LEU A 33 -7.13 4.31 -8.36
N GLY A 34 -6.06 3.77 -8.95
CA GLY A 34 -4.95 3.20 -8.19
C GLY A 34 -4.17 4.26 -7.42
N VAL A 35 -3.90 5.42 -8.03
CA VAL A 35 -3.16 6.50 -7.36
C VAL A 35 -3.96 7.07 -6.17
N GLU A 36 -5.28 7.18 -6.29
CA GLU A 36 -6.15 7.61 -5.18
C GLU A 36 -6.16 6.58 -4.04
N LEU A 37 -6.31 5.27 -4.35
CA LEU A 37 -6.23 4.21 -3.35
C LEU A 37 -4.87 4.22 -2.64
N LYS A 38 -3.79 4.28 -3.41
CA LYS A 38 -2.41 4.33 -2.91
C LYS A 38 -2.18 5.53 -1.99
N ASN A 39 -2.65 6.72 -2.38
CA ASN A 39 -2.54 7.93 -1.57
C ASN A 39 -3.37 7.84 -0.29
N ASN A 40 -4.57 7.26 -0.34
CA ASN A 40 -5.41 7.06 0.84
C ASN A 40 -4.76 6.10 1.85
N ILE A 41 -4.13 5.02 1.39
CA ILE A 41 -3.38 4.08 2.25
C ILE A 41 -2.18 4.80 2.91
N LYS A 42 -1.38 5.54 2.12
CA LYS A 42 -0.26 6.32 2.66
C LYS A 42 -0.73 7.39 3.67
N ALA A 43 -1.84 8.06 3.39
CA ALA A 43 -2.42 9.04 4.29
C ALA A 43 -2.92 8.40 5.60
N ALA A 44 -3.52 7.21 5.56
CA ALA A 44 -3.93 6.45 6.74
C ALA A 44 -2.71 6.08 7.59
N TRP A 45 -1.63 5.58 6.96
CA TRP A 45 -0.38 5.26 7.65
C TRP A 45 0.27 6.49 8.27
N TRP A 46 0.41 7.57 7.50
CA TRP A 46 1.00 8.83 7.97
C TRP A 46 0.24 9.44 9.14
N ARG A 47 -1.07 9.34 9.10
CA ARG A 47 -1.93 9.81 10.19
C ARG A 47 -1.71 9.01 11.46
N SER A 48 -1.67 7.68 11.38
CA SER A 48 -1.48 6.82 12.54
C SER A 48 -0.07 6.90 13.10
N MET A 49 0.95 6.91 12.23
CA MET A 49 2.35 6.86 12.65
C MET A 49 2.90 8.21 13.11
N ILE A 50 2.41 9.33 12.55
CA ILE A 50 2.99 10.63 12.79
C ILE A 50 1.97 11.62 13.38
N GLN A 51 0.82 11.82 12.70
CA GLN A 51 -0.07 12.93 13.08
C GLN A 51 -0.84 12.69 14.39
N ARG A 52 -1.08 11.44 14.77
CA ARG A 52 -1.75 11.07 16.03
C ARG A 52 -0.78 10.81 17.18
N ARG A 53 0.52 11.01 16.97
CA ARG A 53 1.58 10.71 17.94
C ARG A 53 2.47 11.92 18.16
N ASP A 54 2.94 12.05 19.40
CA ASP A 54 3.88 13.11 19.78
C ASP A 54 5.34 12.64 19.73
N ASP A 55 5.56 11.32 19.65
CA ASP A 55 6.88 10.69 19.73
C ASP A 55 7.47 10.35 18.35
N ILE A 56 6.75 10.52 17.25
CA ILE A 56 7.26 10.24 15.89
C ILE A 56 7.21 11.50 15.02
N VAL A 57 8.24 11.67 14.19
CA VAL A 57 8.35 12.77 13.23
C VAL A 57 8.60 12.24 11.82
N GLY A 58 8.22 13.02 10.83
CA GLY A 58 8.39 12.64 9.41
C GLY A 58 9.71 13.14 8.84
N LEU A 59 10.24 12.38 7.89
CA LEU A 59 11.40 12.72 7.07
C LEU A 59 11.12 12.40 5.60
N ASP A 60 11.69 13.17 4.69
CA ASP A 60 11.77 12.83 3.25
C ASP A 60 13.22 12.98 2.78
N ALA A 61 13.98 11.89 2.82
CA ALA A 61 15.38 11.86 2.43
C ALA A 61 15.53 11.69 0.91
N ALA A 62 16.64 12.21 0.37
CA ALA A 62 16.96 12.08 -1.05
C ALA A 62 17.10 10.60 -1.48
N ILE A 63 16.64 10.28 -2.70
CA ILE A 63 16.77 8.93 -3.29
C ILE A 63 18.25 8.61 -3.56
N VAL A 64 18.97 9.57 -4.16
CA VAL A 64 20.40 9.44 -4.44
C VAL A 64 21.17 10.08 -3.29
N MET A 65 21.95 9.27 -2.61
CA MET A 65 22.78 9.67 -1.46
C MET A 65 24.25 9.44 -1.77
N ASN A 66 25.12 9.96 -0.90
CA ASN A 66 26.54 9.68 -1.00
C ASN A 66 26.79 8.16 -1.05
N PRO A 67 27.56 7.64 -2.03
CA PRO A 67 27.81 6.20 -2.18
C PRO A 67 28.35 5.52 -0.91
N ARG A 68 29.08 6.28 -0.08
CA ARG A 68 29.62 5.80 1.18
C ARG A 68 28.55 5.34 2.18
N VAL A 69 27.33 5.86 2.09
CA VAL A 69 26.19 5.39 2.90
C VAL A 69 25.97 3.88 2.65
N TRP A 70 25.99 3.47 1.40
CA TRP A 70 25.75 2.09 0.98
C TRP A 70 26.94 1.15 1.20
N GLU A 71 28.16 1.72 1.20
CA GLU A 71 29.38 0.97 1.57
C GLU A 71 29.37 0.68 3.08
N VAL A 72 29.08 1.68 3.89
CA VAL A 72 29.10 1.59 5.36
C VAL A 72 27.97 0.72 5.89
N SER A 73 26.79 0.81 5.33
CA SER A 73 25.64 -0.04 5.70
C SER A 73 25.75 -1.49 5.16
N GLY A 74 26.80 -1.79 4.35
CA GLY A 74 27.04 -3.15 3.83
C GLY A 74 26.30 -3.48 2.54
N HIS A 75 25.42 -2.63 2.01
CA HIS A 75 24.60 -2.92 0.83
C HIS A 75 25.45 -3.15 -0.44
N VAL A 76 26.52 -2.39 -0.63
CA VAL A 76 27.40 -2.58 -1.82
C VAL A 76 28.02 -3.95 -1.84
N GLY A 77 28.40 -4.49 -0.67
CA GLY A 77 29.07 -5.78 -0.55
C GLY A 77 28.15 -6.97 -0.35
N GLY A 78 27.01 -6.80 0.34
CA GLY A 78 26.18 -7.88 0.86
C GLY A 78 24.73 -7.93 0.37
N PHE A 79 24.20 -6.87 -0.23
CA PHE A 79 22.81 -6.86 -0.72
C PHE A 79 22.72 -7.61 -2.05
N SER A 80 22.74 -8.94 -1.99
CA SER A 80 22.80 -9.81 -3.16
C SER A 80 21.99 -11.08 -2.97
N ASP A 81 21.38 -11.54 -4.08
CA ASP A 81 20.70 -12.83 -4.16
C ASP A 81 21.52 -13.83 -4.97
N PRO A 82 21.48 -15.13 -4.63
CA PRO A 82 22.08 -16.17 -5.44
C PRO A 82 21.26 -16.38 -6.73
N MET A 83 21.89 -16.15 -7.89
CA MET A 83 21.28 -16.20 -9.21
C MET A 83 21.80 -17.40 -10.02
N VAL A 84 20.86 -18.05 -10.72
CA VAL A 84 21.12 -19.16 -11.64
C VAL A 84 20.68 -18.76 -13.05
N ASP A 85 21.55 -18.94 -14.06
CA ASP A 85 21.22 -18.71 -15.46
C ASP A 85 20.86 -20.04 -16.17
N CYS A 86 19.85 -20.03 -17.05
CA CYS A 86 19.63 -21.14 -17.96
C CYS A 86 20.44 -20.94 -19.26
N ARG A 87 21.35 -21.86 -19.58
CA ARG A 87 22.19 -21.79 -20.79
C ARG A 87 21.40 -21.91 -22.09
N ASN A 88 20.21 -22.54 -22.03
CA ASN A 88 19.35 -22.73 -23.20
C ASN A 88 18.43 -21.53 -23.47
N CYS A 89 17.52 -21.20 -22.54
CA CYS A 89 16.53 -20.14 -22.76
C CYS A 89 17.01 -18.76 -22.32
N LYS A 90 18.20 -18.66 -21.72
CA LYS A 90 18.84 -17.40 -21.23
C LYS A 90 18.08 -16.69 -20.11
N LEU A 91 17.03 -17.29 -19.54
CA LEU A 91 16.34 -16.76 -18.38
C LEU A 91 17.16 -16.98 -17.10
N ARG A 92 16.90 -16.12 -16.14
CA ARG A 92 17.56 -16.09 -14.83
C ARG A 92 16.53 -16.37 -13.76
N PHE A 93 16.98 -17.04 -12.69
CA PHE A 93 16.16 -17.47 -11.56
C PHE A 93 16.92 -17.19 -10.26
N ARG A 94 16.21 -16.87 -9.18
CA ARG A 94 16.79 -16.95 -7.83
C ARG A 94 17.01 -18.42 -7.51
N ALA A 95 18.16 -18.73 -6.92
CA ALA A 95 18.46 -20.11 -6.56
C ALA A 95 17.48 -20.67 -5.53
N GLU A 96 16.98 -19.81 -4.62
CA GLU A 96 16.02 -20.16 -3.57
C GLU A 96 14.64 -20.54 -4.12
N ASP A 97 14.23 -20.00 -5.27
CA ASP A 97 12.98 -20.35 -5.93
C ASP A 97 13.03 -21.74 -6.62
N LEU A 98 14.22 -22.36 -6.70
CA LEU A 98 14.45 -23.64 -7.34
C LEU A 98 14.30 -24.80 -6.34
N LYS A 99 13.45 -25.77 -6.66
CA LYS A 99 13.20 -26.95 -5.81
C LYS A 99 14.28 -28.02 -6.01
N GLY A 100 15.50 -27.73 -5.59
CA GLY A 100 16.62 -28.66 -5.62
C GLY A 100 17.89 -28.09 -6.29
N PRO A 101 18.99 -28.85 -6.31
CA PRO A 101 20.25 -28.41 -6.90
C PRO A 101 20.10 -28.09 -8.40
N PRO A 102 20.65 -26.96 -8.89
CA PRO A 102 20.54 -26.56 -10.31
C PRO A 102 20.99 -27.64 -11.31
N SER A 103 21.97 -28.48 -10.95
CA SER A 103 22.46 -29.57 -11.78
C SER A 103 21.47 -30.72 -12.00
N GLU A 104 20.48 -30.87 -11.09
CA GLU A 104 19.59 -32.02 -11.05
C GLU A 104 18.19 -31.74 -11.55
N ILE A 105 17.79 -30.47 -11.55
CA ILE A 105 16.45 -30.06 -11.90
C ILE A 105 16.33 -29.61 -13.36
N ALA A 106 15.11 -29.66 -13.88
CA ALA A 106 14.78 -29.06 -15.17
C ALA A 106 14.61 -27.53 -15.05
N CYS A 107 15.00 -26.80 -16.07
CA CYS A 107 14.73 -25.37 -16.11
C CYS A 107 13.23 -25.08 -16.01
N PRO A 108 12.78 -24.23 -15.07
CA PRO A 108 11.34 -23.94 -14.88
C PRO A 108 10.65 -23.38 -16.13
N ASN A 109 11.39 -22.71 -17.02
CA ASN A 109 10.84 -22.11 -18.24
C ASN A 109 10.86 -23.04 -19.45
N CYS A 110 12.02 -23.63 -19.76
CA CYS A 110 12.17 -24.42 -21.01
C CYS A 110 12.13 -25.94 -20.81
N GLY A 111 12.04 -26.41 -19.56
CA GLY A 111 11.97 -27.85 -19.23
C GLY A 111 13.25 -28.66 -19.44
N GLN A 112 14.33 -28.06 -19.98
CA GLN A 112 15.57 -28.80 -20.24
C GLN A 112 16.38 -29.00 -18.96
N ARG A 113 16.89 -30.23 -18.77
CA ARG A 113 17.80 -30.60 -17.66
C ARG A 113 19.25 -30.31 -17.99
N GLY A 114 20.06 -30.06 -16.95
CA GLY A 114 21.50 -29.82 -17.11
C GLY A 114 21.86 -28.50 -17.78
N THR A 115 20.89 -27.59 -17.92
CA THR A 115 21.09 -26.29 -18.56
C THR A 115 21.23 -25.15 -17.56
N LEU A 116 20.94 -25.37 -16.29
CA LEU A 116 21.11 -24.37 -15.23
C LEU A 116 22.58 -24.30 -14.81
N THR A 117 23.07 -23.08 -14.55
CA THR A 117 24.42 -22.83 -14.05
C THR A 117 24.48 -23.07 -12.54
N GLU A 118 25.67 -23.10 -11.98
CA GLU A 118 25.85 -22.90 -10.55
C GLU A 118 25.37 -21.51 -10.13
N ALA A 119 24.94 -21.38 -8.87
CA ALA A 119 24.49 -20.12 -8.32
C ALA A 119 25.68 -19.15 -8.18
N ARG A 120 25.47 -17.89 -8.53
CA ARG A 120 26.41 -16.78 -8.31
C ARG A 120 25.71 -15.60 -7.68
N GLN A 121 26.41 -14.87 -6.83
CA GLN A 121 25.85 -13.68 -6.18
C GLN A 121 25.56 -12.58 -7.20
N PHE A 122 24.36 -12.02 -7.12
CA PHE A 122 23.93 -10.89 -7.93
C PHE A 122 23.50 -9.74 -7.01
N ASN A 123 24.22 -8.62 -7.03
CA ASN A 123 23.91 -7.47 -6.22
C ASN A 123 22.66 -6.75 -6.77
N LEU A 124 21.71 -6.50 -5.90
CA LEU A 124 20.40 -5.92 -6.24
C LEU A 124 20.40 -4.39 -6.33
N MET A 125 21.52 -3.72 -6.09
CA MET A 125 21.62 -2.26 -6.21
C MET A 125 21.56 -1.79 -7.66
N PHE A 126 20.66 -0.84 -7.96
CA PHE A 126 20.74 -0.08 -9.21
C PHE A 126 21.87 0.94 -9.13
N LYS A 127 22.76 0.92 -10.12
CA LYS A 127 23.86 1.88 -10.29
C LYS A 127 23.50 2.95 -11.30
N THR A 128 23.97 4.16 -11.04
CA THR A 128 23.91 5.30 -11.96
C THR A 128 25.17 6.15 -11.83
N HIS A 129 25.27 7.22 -12.57
CA HIS A 129 26.36 8.19 -12.49
C HIS A 129 25.83 9.58 -12.22
N VAL A 130 26.54 10.35 -11.39
CA VAL A 130 26.22 11.76 -11.10
C VAL A 130 27.28 12.63 -11.78
N GLY A 131 26.83 13.62 -12.57
CA GLY A 131 27.68 14.50 -13.34
C GLY A 131 27.81 14.09 -14.82
N PRO A 132 28.60 14.84 -15.62
CA PRO A 132 28.63 14.72 -17.05
C PRO A 132 29.51 13.59 -17.60
N VAL A 133 30.31 12.94 -16.74
CA VAL A 133 31.28 11.90 -17.13
C VAL A 133 30.99 10.61 -16.37
N GLU A 134 30.88 9.51 -17.11
CA GLU A 134 30.72 8.17 -16.57
C GLU A 134 32.09 7.58 -16.19
N GLU A 135 32.51 7.80 -14.96
CA GLU A 135 33.75 7.24 -14.40
C GLU A 135 33.47 6.65 -13.02
N ASN A 136 34.39 5.84 -12.52
CA ASN A 136 34.24 5.20 -11.22
C ASN A 136 34.02 6.19 -10.06
N ALA A 137 34.59 7.39 -10.16
CA ALA A 137 34.44 8.44 -9.15
C ALA A 137 33.02 9.07 -9.15
N SER A 138 32.23 8.91 -10.24
CA SER A 138 30.88 9.44 -10.38
C SER A 138 29.77 8.44 -10.07
N VAL A 139 30.12 7.20 -9.68
CA VAL A 139 29.13 6.16 -9.37
C VAL A 139 28.24 6.57 -8.20
N ALA A 140 26.95 6.42 -8.39
CA ALA A 140 25.93 6.56 -7.36
C ALA A 140 24.94 5.38 -7.44
N TYR A 141 24.11 5.26 -6.43
CA TYR A 141 23.12 4.19 -6.33
C TYR A 141 21.73 4.78 -6.11
N LEU A 142 20.72 4.14 -6.70
CA LEU A 142 19.34 4.34 -6.28
C LEU A 142 19.14 3.56 -4.99
N ARG A 143 18.55 4.19 -3.98
CA ARG A 143 18.39 3.56 -2.66
C ARG A 143 17.54 2.29 -2.73
N PRO A 144 17.97 1.17 -2.12
CA PRO A 144 17.20 -0.08 -2.06
C PRO A 144 16.19 -0.10 -0.90
N GLU A 145 16.30 0.84 0.05
CA GLU A 145 15.45 1.02 1.22
C GLU A 145 15.45 2.48 1.67
N THR A 146 14.47 2.86 2.47
CA THR A 146 14.35 4.21 3.02
C THR A 146 15.06 4.37 4.37
N ALA A 147 15.38 3.28 5.09
CA ALA A 147 16.00 3.25 6.41
C ALA A 147 17.29 4.06 6.51
N GLN A 148 18.21 3.87 5.56
CA GLN A 148 19.53 4.52 5.63
C GLN A 148 19.43 6.05 5.55
N GLY A 149 18.40 6.56 4.85
CA GLY A 149 18.11 7.99 4.83
C GLY A 149 17.71 8.52 6.21
N ILE A 150 17.09 7.68 7.03
CA ILE A 150 16.73 8.02 8.42
C ILE A 150 17.98 8.00 9.30
N PHE A 151 18.79 6.95 9.25
CA PHE A 151 20.00 6.84 10.09
C PHE A 151 21.00 7.96 9.86
N VAL A 152 21.27 8.34 8.61
CA VAL A 152 22.22 9.44 8.32
C VAL A 152 21.70 10.82 8.71
N ASN A 153 20.39 10.96 8.94
CA ASN A 153 19.75 12.17 9.42
C ASN A 153 19.37 12.13 10.91
N PHE A 154 19.72 11.08 11.63
CA PHE A 154 19.35 10.89 13.04
C PHE A 154 19.72 12.11 13.90
N ASP A 155 20.98 12.54 13.88
CA ASP A 155 21.47 13.69 14.66
C ASP A 155 20.78 15.00 14.25
N ASN A 156 20.60 15.23 12.95
CA ASN A 156 19.89 16.41 12.44
C ASN A 156 18.46 16.47 12.98
N VAL A 157 17.74 15.34 12.94
CA VAL A 157 16.34 15.27 13.38
C VAL A 157 16.24 15.36 14.89
N ALA A 158 17.04 14.59 15.64
CA ALA A 158 17.03 14.62 17.11
C ALA A 158 17.31 16.03 17.63
N THR A 159 18.34 16.70 17.09
CA THR A 159 18.73 18.06 17.49
C THR A 159 17.66 19.10 17.14
N THR A 160 17.13 19.09 15.91
CA THR A 160 16.19 20.12 15.45
C THR A 160 14.81 19.98 16.08
N THR A 161 14.38 18.76 16.36
CA THR A 161 13.08 18.46 16.99
C THR A 161 13.14 18.38 18.51
N ARG A 162 14.36 18.32 19.09
CA ARG A 162 14.61 18.15 20.54
C ARG A 162 13.93 16.89 21.11
N LYS A 163 13.84 15.83 20.29
CA LYS A 163 13.28 14.56 20.74
C LYS A 163 14.23 13.87 21.71
N LYS A 164 13.65 13.18 22.68
CA LYS A 164 14.31 12.31 23.64
C LYS A 164 13.84 10.88 23.40
N LEU A 165 14.62 9.90 23.85
CA LEU A 165 14.21 8.50 23.80
C LEU A 165 12.98 8.25 24.68
N PRO A 166 12.01 7.45 24.24
CA PRO A 166 11.93 6.86 22.90
C PRO A 166 11.33 7.84 21.88
N PHE A 167 11.78 7.77 20.62
CA PHE A 167 11.16 8.54 19.52
C PHE A 167 11.39 7.85 18.18
N GLY A 168 10.53 8.12 17.20
CA GLY A 168 10.60 7.58 15.86
C GLY A 168 10.84 8.64 14.78
N ILE A 169 11.46 8.19 13.69
CA ILE A 169 11.56 8.94 12.43
C ILE A 169 10.95 8.06 11.34
N ALA A 170 9.93 8.58 10.66
CA ALA A 170 9.16 7.84 9.68
C ALA A 170 9.26 8.45 8.29
N GLN A 171 9.26 7.61 7.26
CA GLN A 171 9.37 8.03 5.87
C GLN A 171 8.44 7.21 4.97
N VAL A 172 7.87 7.88 3.97
CA VAL A 172 7.25 7.24 2.80
C VAL A 172 8.09 7.62 1.58
N GLY A 173 8.57 6.64 0.84
CA GLY A 173 9.43 6.95 -0.30
C GLY A 173 9.71 5.78 -1.23
N LYS A 174 10.11 6.12 -2.46
CA LYS A 174 10.55 5.16 -3.48
C LYS A 174 11.83 4.46 -3.09
N SER A 175 11.90 3.15 -3.37
CA SER A 175 13.07 2.30 -3.26
C SER A 175 13.22 1.45 -4.51
N PHE A 176 14.43 0.99 -4.79
CA PHE A 176 14.78 0.34 -6.05
C PHE A 176 15.60 -0.91 -5.79
N ARG A 177 15.08 -2.06 -6.21
CA ARG A 177 15.74 -3.36 -6.07
C ARG A 177 15.77 -4.04 -7.42
N ASN A 178 16.96 -4.27 -7.99
CA ASN A 178 17.12 -4.92 -9.29
C ASN A 178 16.82 -6.42 -9.19
N GLU A 179 15.58 -6.74 -8.83
CA GLU A 179 15.09 -8.10 -8.60
C GLU A 179 15.39 -9.02 -9.79
N ILE A 180 15.91 -10.22 -9.50
CA ILE A 180 16.21 -11.23 -10.51
C ILE A 180 14.92 -11.70 -11.16
N THR A 181 13.92 -12.02 -10.32
CA THR A 181 12.62 -12.55 -10.74
C THR A 181 11.49 -11.71 -10.12
N PRO A 182 11.21 -10.51 -10.66
CA PRO A 182 10.03 -9.76 -10.26
C PRO A 182 8.78 -10.55 -10.68
N GLY A 183 7.69 -10.41 -9.94
CA GLY A 183 6.49 -11.16 -10.29
C GLY A 183 5.36 -11.07 -9.29
N ASN A 184 4.31 -11.84 -9.58
CA ASN A 184 3.07 -11.86 -8.81
C ASN A 184 2.39 -10.48 -8.78
N PHE A 185 2.28 -9.83 -9.96
CA PHE A 185 1.73 -8.49 -10.10
C PHE A 185 2.56 -7.48 -9.30
N ILE A 186 1.97 -6.61 -8.49
CA ILE A 186 2.65 -5.61 -7.66
C ILE A 186 3.15 -6.16 -6.30
N PHE A 187 3.31 -7.50 -6.18
CA PHE A 187 3.83 -8.11 -4.97
C PHE A 187 5.37 -7.99 -4.85
N ARG A 188 6.09 -8.15 -5.98
CA ARG A 188 7.56 -8.04 -6.04
C ARG A 188 7.99 -7.24 -7.26
N ASP A 189 8.40 -6.02 -7.02
CA ASP A 189 8.74 -5.01 -8.02
C ASP A 189 10.20 -4.57 -7.95
N ARG A 190 10.70 -3.96 -9.02
CA ARG A 190 12.03 -3.35 -9.08
C ARG A 190 12.03 -1.90 -8.64
N GLU A 191 10.93 -1.21 -8.87
CA GLU A 191 10.64 0.12 -8.34
C GLU A 191 9.43 0.01 -7.43
N LEU A 192 9.64 0.15 -6.12
CA LEU A 192 8.60 0.03 -5.10
C LEU A 192 8.53 1.31 -4.27
N GLU A 193 7.50 1.44 -3.47
CA GLU A 193 7.39 2.50 -2.47
C GLU A 193 7.26 1.87 -1.08
N GLN A 194 8.07 2.35 -0.12
CA GLN A 194 8.04 1.86 1.26
C GLN A 194 7.39 2.89 2.19
N MET A 195 6.75 2.39 3.23
CA MET A 195 6.40 3.09 4.44
C MET A 195 7.23 2.46 5.55
N GLU A 196 8.16 3.21 6.11
CA GLU A 196 9.18 2.70 7.03
C GLU A 196 9.40 3.69 8.18
N MET A 197 9.62 3.18 9.37
CA MET A 197 9.84 3.96 10.57
C MET A 197 10.93 3.33 11.41
N GLU A 198 11.91 4.13 11.81
CA GLU A 198 12.95 3.75 12.76
C GLU A 198 12.60 4.33 14.13
N TYR A 199 12.29 3.45 15.08
CA TYR A 199 11.93 3.83 16.45
C TYR A 199 13.12 3.64 17.36
N PHE A 200 13.69 4.75 17.81
CA PHE A 200 14.90 4.82 18.64
C PHE A 200 14.53 4.70 20.11
N ILE A 201 15.12 3.72 20.78
CA ILE A 201 14.80 3.34 22.16
C ILE A 201 16.04 3.24 23.02
N HIS A 202 15.86 3.27 24.35
CA HIS A 202 16.92 2.87 25.26
C HIS A 202 17.12 1.34 25.16
N PRO A 203 18.38 0.84 25.12
CA PRO A 203 18.65 -0.59 24.98
C PRO A 203 17.99 -1.48 26.06
N ALA A 204 17.74 -0.96 27.24
CA ALA A 204 17.08 -1.69 28.31
C ALA A 204 15.60 -1.97 28.08
N ASP A 205 14.95 -1.23 27.16
CA ASP A 205 13.50 -1.29 26.90
C ASP A 205 13.18 -2.06 25.59
N GLU A 206 14.18 -2.75 25.02
CA GLU A 206 14.16 -3.42 23.72
C GLU A 206 12.96 -4.36 23.55
N ASP A 207 12.81 -5.33 24.46
CA ASP A 207 11.76 -6.36 24.37
C ASP A 207 10.35 -5.77 24.49
N GLU A 208 10.17 -4.72 25.33
CA GLU A 208 8.89 -4.04 25.51
C GLU A 208 8.46 -3.32 24.22
N TRP A 209 9.37 -2.55 23.60
CA TRP A 209 9.06 -1.81 22.40
C TRP A 209 8.92 -2.68 21.17
N PHE A 210 9.67 -3.79 21.08
CA PHE A 210 9.47 -4.75 20.01
C PHE A 210 8.07 -5.36 20.06
N ALA A 211 7.66 -5.86 21.23
CA ALA A 211 6.31 -6.42 21.40
C ALA A 211 5.20 -5.38 21.13
N TYR A 212 5.39 -4.14 21.60
CA TYR A 212 4.47 -3.03 21.35
C TYR A 212 4.29 -2.80 19.83
N TRP A 213 5.39 -2.72 19.06
CA TRP A 213 5.29 -2.44 17.63
C TRP A 213 4.71 -3.59 16.83
N VAL A 214 4.97 -4.85 17.19
CA VAL A 214 4.29 -6.00 16.57
C VAL A 214 2.78 -5.91 16.75
N ASP A 215 2.31 -5.63 17.96
CA ASP A 215 0.89 -5.49 18.28
C ASP A 215 0.24 -4.29 17.59
N GLU A 216 0.89 -3.13 17.64
CA GLU A 216 0.39 -1.89 17.06
C GLU A 216 0.26 -1.99 15.54
N ARG A 217 1.23 -2.63 14.88
CA ARG A 217 1.18 -2.83 13.44
C ARG A 217 0.10 -3.82 13.03
N LEU A 218 -0.08 -4.93 13.75
CA LEU A 218 -1.17 -5.86 13.47
C LEU A 218 -2.54 -5.19 13.60
N ARG A 219 -2.74 -4.39 14.67
CA ARG A 219 -3.99 -3.60 14.85
C ARG A 219 -4.21 -2.59 13.75
N TRP A 220 -3.16 -1.95 13.23
CA TRP A 220 -3.31 -1.02 12.12
C TRP A 220 -3.90 -1.68 10.87
N TRP A 221 -3.49 -2.91 10.55
CA TRP A 221 -4.04 -3.66 9.42
C TRP A 221 -5.52 -3.98 9.62
N THR A 222 -5.93 -4.38 10.81
CA THR A 222 -7.33 -4.73 11.08
C THR A 222 -8.21 -3.50 11.29
N ASP A 223 -7.77 -2.54 12.10
CA ASP A 223 -8.61 -1.44 12.56
C ASP A 223 -8.62 -0.25 11.59
N GLU A 224 -7.49 0.11 11.00
CA GLU A 224 -7.41 1.26 10.08
C GLU A 224 -7.65 0.84 8.62
N LEU A 225 -7.12 -0.28 8.14
CA LEU A 225 -7.35 -0.74 6.78
C LEU A 225 -8.55 -1.67 6.63
N GLY A 226 -8.98 -2.34 7.72
CA GLY A 226 -10.12 -3.25 7.73
C GLY A 226 -9.84 -4.59 7.09
N ILE A 227 -8.59 -5.04 7.13
CA ILE A 227 -8.19 -6.36 6.62
C ILE A 227 -8.73 -7.43 7.56
N ASP A 228 -9.26 -8.51 6.99
CA ASP A 228 -9.79 -9.66 7.73
C ASP A 228 -8.68 -10.30 8.59
N ALA A 229 -8.91 -10.32 9.91
CA ALA A 229 -7.96 -10.86 10.87
C ALA A 229 -7.65 -12.35 10.63
N ASP A 230 -8.61 -13.13 10.12
CA ASP A 230 -8.42 -14.56 9.80
C ASP A 230 -7.47 -14.77 8.60
N ARG A 231 -7.17 -13.70 7.86
CA ARG A 231 -6.22 -13.69 6.73
C ARG A 231 -4.85 -13.11 7.09
N LEU A 232 -4.63 -12.77 8.36
CA LEU A 232 -3.36 -12.29 8.89
C LEU A 232 -2.79 -13.29 9.90
N ARG A 233 -1.46 -13.36 9.98
CA ARG A 233 -0.77 -14.07 11.05
C ARG A 233 0.57 -13.44 11.36
N LEU A 234 1.06 -13.65 12.57
CA LEU A 234 2.42 -13.31 12.97
C LEU A 234 3.34 -14.50 12.70
N ARG A 235 4.51 -14.23 12.11
CA ARG A 235 5.55 -15.21 11.85
C ARG A 235 6.90 -14.69 12.35
N PRO A 236 7.34 -15.11 13.56
CA PRO A 236 8.71 -14.86 13.99
C PRO A 236 9.70 -15.59 13.07
N HIS A 237 10.82 -14.93 12.77
CA HIS A 237 11.91 -15.52 12.00
C HIS A 237 12.73 -16.50 12.84
N GLU A 238 13.15 -17.59 12.21
CA GLU A 238 14.14 -18.49 12.80
C GLU A 238 15.53 -17.85 12.78
N PRO A 239 16.46 -18.27 13.65
CA PRO A 239 17.78 -17.63 13.76
C PRO A 239 18.60 -17.60 12.44
N ASP A 240 18.40 -18.56 11.55
CA ASP A 240 19.09 -18.67 10.25
C ASP A 240 18.44 -17.83 9.14
N GLU A 241 17.26 -17.27 9.40
CA GLU A 241 16.55 -16.36 8.49
C GLU A 241 16.88 -14.88 8.78
N LEU A 242 17.43 -14.59 9.97
CA LEU A 242 17.66 -13.20 10.39
C LEU A 242 18.69 -12.50 9.51
N SER A 243 18.38 -11.25 9.17
CA SER A 243 19.36 -10.36 8.55
C SER A 243 20.54 -10.11 9.50
N HIS A 244 21.70 -9.84 8.94
CA HIS A 244 22.94 -9.65 9.71
C HIS A 244 22.90 -8.49 10.73
N TYR A 245 21.96 -7.58 10.60
CA TYR A 245 21.74 -6.43 11.49
C TYR A 245 20.62 -6.67 12.51
N SER A 246 19.87 -7.74 12.38
CA SER A 246 18.67 -7.98 13.21
C SER A 246 18.94 -9.01 14.29
N LYS A 247 18.53 -8.70 15.53
CA LYS A 247 18.51 -9.64 16.65
C LYS A 247 17.26 -10.51 16.63
N GLN A 248 16.13 -9.95 16.24
CA GLN A 248 14.86 -10.62 16.07
C GLN A 248 14.01 -9.91 15.00
N THR A 249 13.18 -10.67 14.31
CA THR A 249 12.25 -10.15 13.32
C THR A 249 10.94 -10.93 13.41
N THR A 250 9.81 -10.23 13.27
CA THR A 250 8.49 -10.83 13.13
C THR A 250 7.80 -10.24 11.91
N ASP A 251 7.37 -11.11 10.98
CA ASP A 251 6.54 -10.69 9.87
C ASP A 251 5.06 -10.74 10.25
N ILE A 252 4.31 -9.74 9.80
CA ILE A 252 2.89 -9.85 9.59
C ILE A 252 2.71 -10.42 8.20
N GLU A 253 2.21 -11.66 8.10
CA GLU A 253 1.92 -12.30 6.81
C GLU A 253 0.43 -12.22 6.49
N TYR A 254 0.12 -12.15 5.19
CA TYR A 254 -1.24 -12.24 4.66
C TYR A 254 -1.40 -13.47 3.79
N ALA A 255 -2.62 -14.05 3.81
CA ALA A 255 -3.00 -15.22 2.99
C ALA A 255 -3.23 -14.81 1.52
N PHE A 256 -2.15 -14.51 0.80
CA PHE A 256 -2.21 -14.21 -0.64
C PHE A 256 -2.62 -15.45 -1.45
N PRO A 257 -3.13 -15.29 -2.69
CA PRO A 257 -3.37 -16.41 -3.58
C PRO A 257 -2.12 -17.25 -3.94
N ILE A 258 -0.94 -16.71 -3.67
CA ILE A 258 0.37 -17.37 -3.83
C ILE A 258 0.83 -18.11 -2.57
N GLY A 259 0.04 -18.07 -1.49
CA GLY A 259 0.36 -18.59 -0.17
C GLY A 259 0.61 -17.50 0.86
N TRP A 260 0.80 -17.91 2.11
CA TRP A 260 1.20 -17.00 3.18
C TRP A 260 2.52 -16.32 2.82
N SER A 261 2.53 -15.01 2.84
CA SER A 261 3.69 -14.23 2.47
C SER A 261 3.73 -12.92 3.26
N GLU A 262 4.93 -12.43 3.45
CA GLU A 262 5.24 -11.19 4.17
C GLU A 262 4.46 -10.00 3.60
N LEU A 263 3.80 -9.27 4.50
CA LEU A 263 3.10 -8.02 4.25
C LEU A 263 3.82 -6.84 4.88
N GLU A 264 4.28 -7.00 6.12
CA GLU A 264 5.06 -6.03 6.88
C GLU A 264 6.05 -6.76 7.77
N GLY A 265 7.30 -6.32 7.82
CA GLY A 265 8.32 -6.79 8.73
C GLY A 265 8.49 -5.85 9.91
N ILE A 266 8.63 -6.39 11.10
CA ILE A 266 9.04 -5.65 12.29
C ILE A 266 10.38 -6.24 12.74
N ALA A 267 11.47 -5.46 12.64
CA ALA A 267 12.82 -5.90 12.97
C ALA A 267 13.39 -5.12 14.15
N ASP A 268 14.07 -5.81 15.02
CA ASP A 268 14.94 -5.24 16.03
C ASP A 268 16.37 -5.18 15.46
N ARG A 269 16.80 -3.99 15.08
CA ARG A 269 18.09 -3.71 14.42
C ARG A 269 19.21 -3.42 15.42
N THR A 270 18.90 -3.44 16.71
CA THR A 270 19.83 -3.03 17.78
C THR A 270 20.44 -1.64 17.50
N ASP A 271 21.71 -1.40 17.79
CA ASP A 271 22.44 -0.17 17.46
C ASP A 271 23.30 -0.30 16.18
N TYR A 272 23.08 -1.37 15.39
CA TYR A 272 23.93 -1.75 14.26
C TYR A 272 24.19 -0.60 13.29
N ASP A 273 23.15 0.01 12.75
CA ASP A 273 23.25 1.06 11.74
C ASP A 273 23.88 2.34 12.29
N LEU A 274 23.48 2.78 13.48
CA LEU A 274 24.05 3.97 14.11
C LEU A 274 25.53 3.79 14.39
N ARG A 275 25.97 2.64 14.88
CA ARG A 275 27.40 2.32 15.07
C ARG A 275 28.17 2.28 13.76
N ALA A 276 27.61 1.64 12.73
CA ALA A 276 28.23 1.57 11.41
C ALA A 276 28.44 2.98 10.84
N HIS A 277 27.40 3.81 10.85
CA HIS A 277 27.50 5.20 10.37
C HIS A 277 28.39 6.09 11.25
N ALA A 278 28.40 5.91 12.55
CA ALA A 278 29.32 6.63 13.44
C ALA A 278 30.77 6.30 13.10
N ALA A 279 31.09 5.02 12.96
CA ALA A 279 32.43 4.55 12.58
C ALA A 279 32.81 5.04 11.16
N GLY A 280 31.90 4.93 10.19
CA GLY A 280 32.14 5.30 8.80
C GLY A 280 32.29 6.80 8.57
N SER A 281 31.59 7.65 9.37
CA SER A 281 31.58 9.10 9.22
C SER A 281 32.53 9.82 10.20
N GLY A 282 32.89 9.17 11.31
CA GLY A 282 33.59 9.80 12.44
C GLY A 282 32.70 10.71 13.29
N LYS A 283 31.37 10.67 13.11
CA LYS A 283 30.40 11.45 13.90
C LYS A 283 29.91 10.64 15.09
N ASN A 284 29.66 11.33 16.21
CA ASN A 284 28.97 10.70 17.34
C ASN A 284 27.45 10.70 17.05
N LEU A 285 26.85 9.52 17.03
CA LEU A 285 25.40 9.33 16.86
C LEU A 285 24.72 8.83 18.16
N ALA A 286 25.38 9.00 19.31
CA ALA A 286 24.77 8.77 20.60
C ALA A 286 23.97 10.01 21.04
N ILE A 287 22.84 9.78 21.72
CA ILE A 287 22.00 10.82 22.33
C ILE A 287 22.27 10.90 23.82
N PHE A 288 22.23 12.10 24.38
CA PHE A 288 22.33 12.26 25.84
C PHE A 288 21.01 11.86 26.50
N ASP A 289 21.06 10.84 27.35
CA ASP A 289 19.91 10.40 28.15
C ASP A 289 19.92 11.11 29.51
N GLU A 290 18.92 11.95 29.75
CA GLU A 290 18.78 12.69 31.00
C GLU A 290 18.49 11.77 32.21
N GLY A 291 17.91 10.58 31.97
CA GLY A 291 17.57 9.64 33.02
C GLY A 291 18.82 8.98 33.63
N SER A 292 19.73 8.54 32.81
CA SER A 292 21.00 7.93 33.22
C SER A 292 22.14 8.95 33.41
N GLY A 293 22.05 10.15 32.80
CA GLY A 293 23.11 11.15 32.75
C GLY A 293 24.25 10.76 31.79
N GLU A 294 24.07 9.80 30.91
CA GLU A 294 25.09 9.26 30.00
C GLU A 294 24.69 9.46 28.53
N HIS A 295 25.67 9.30 27.63
CA HIS A 295 25.41 9.19 26.20
C HIS A 295 25.12 7.75 25.82
N VAL A 296 23.97 7.50 25.25
CA VAL A 296 23.49 6.17 24.83
C VAL A 296 23.38 6.13 23.30
N THR A 297 23.93 5.10 22.67
CA THR A 297 23.59 4.76 21.29
C THR A 297 22.25 4.01 21.31
N PRO A 298 21.17 4.56 20.73
CA PRO A 298 19.88 3.93 20.80
C PRO A 298 19.86 2.59 20.08
N PHE A 299 19.01 1.67 20.57
CA PHE A 299 18.53 0.53 19.77
C PHE A 299 17.38 0.97 18.89
N VAL A 300 17.10 0.21 17.85
CA VAL A 300 16.14 0.59 16.81
C VAL A 300 15.15 -0.54 16.56
N ILE A 301 13.86 -0.24 16.65
CA ILE A 301 12.78 -1.12 16.18
C ILE A 301 12.27 -0.54 14.86
N GLU A 302 12.29 -1.36 13.81
CA GLU A 302 11.92 -1.00 12.44
C GLU A 302 10.65 -1.73 12.00
N PRO A 303 9.46 -1.12 12.01
CA PRO A 303 8.33 -1.52 11.19
C PRO A 303 8.50 -1.00 9.76
N ALA A 304 8.49 -1.91 8.79
CA ALA A 304 8.67 -1.59 7.37
C ALA A 304 7.72 -2.39 6.48
N MET A 305 7.04 -1.70 5.54
CA MET A 305 6.15 -2.33 4.58
C MET A 305 6.22 -1.70 3.19
N GLY A 306 5.87 -2.50 2.18
CA GLY A 306 5.68 -2.02 0.81
C GLY A 306 4.28 -1.45 0.59
N VAL A 307 4.19 -0.22 0.08
CA VAL A 307 2.89 0.40 -0.29
C VAL A 307 2.20 -0.44 -1.37
N ASP A 308 2.95 -0.99 -2.30
CA ASP A 308 2.44 -1.78 -3.44
C ASP A 308 1.80 -3.09 -2.93
N ARG A 309 2.43 -3.76 -1.95
CA ARG A 309 1.82 -4.93 -1.27
C ARG A 309 0.57 -4.53 -0.47
N ALA A 310 0.56 -3.37 0.17
CA ALA A 310 -0.63 -2.88 0.88
C ALA A 310 -1.80 -2.64 -0.08
N VAL A 311 -1.56 -2.02 -1.24
CA VAL A 311 -2.58 -1.85 -2.29
C VAL A 311 -3.10 -3.20 -2.77
N LEU A 312 -2.21 -4.16 -3.04
CA LEU A 312 -2.60 -5.51 -3.47
C LEU A 312 -3.45 -6.20 -2.42
N THR A 313 -3.06 -6.12 -1.14
CA THR A 313 -3.80 -6.71 -0.02
C THR A 313 -5.21 -6.14 0.10
N VAL A 314 -5.33 -4.80 0.08
CA VAL A 314 -6.65 -4.14 0.12
C VAL A 314 -7.54 -4.56 -1.05
N LEU A 315 -6.99 -4.69 -2.27
CA LEU A 315 -7.77 -5.14 -3.43
C LEU A 315 -8.19 -6.61 -3.32
N LEU A 316 -7.32 -7.49 -2.81
CA LEU A 316 -7.58 -8.91 -2.63
C LEU A 316 -8.59 -9.17 -1.51
N ASP A 317 -8.46 -8.44 -0.42
CA ASP A 317 -9.33 -8.59 0.75
C ASP A 317 -10.73 -8.06 0.49
N ALA A 318 -10.83 -6.93 -0.22
CA ALA A 318 -12.09 -6.28 -0.53
C ALA A 318 -12.90 -6.93 -1.65
N TYR A 319 -12.30 -7.83 -2.45
CA TYR A 319 -12.95 -8.39 -3.64
C TYR A 319 -13.96 -9.48 -3.32
N GLU A 320 -15.18 -9.33 -3.83
CA GLU A 320 -16.23 -10.33 -3.75
C GLU A 320 -17.04 -10.42 -5.04
N GLU A 321 -17.43 -11.65 -5.41
CA GLU A 321 -18.43 -11.94 -6.44
C GLU A 321 -19.71 -12.44 -5.79
N GLN A 322 -20.76 -11.62 -5.77
CA GLN A 322 -22.04 -11.92 -5.19
C GLN A 322 -23.01 -12.44 -6.26
N GLN A 323 -23.59 -13.62 -6.03
CA GLN A 323 -24.63 -14.17 -6.90
C GLN A 323 -25.98 -13.54 -6.54
N LEU A 324 -26.49 -12.68 -7.39
CA LEU A 324 -27.84 -12.13 -7.29
C LEU A 324 -28.80 -12.95 -8.16
N ALA A 325 -30.11 -12.75 -7.96
CA ALA A 325 -31.14 -13.54 -8.65
C ALA A 325 -31.05 -13.52 -10.20
N ARG A 326 -30.47 -12.45 -10.79
CA ARG A 326 -30.43 -12.26 -12.25
C ARG A 326 -29.03 -12.00 -12.82
N GLU A 327 -28.02 -11.76 -11.97
CA GLU A 327 -26.69 -11.36 -12.39
C GLU A 327 -25.66 -11.67 -11.30
N THR A 328 -24.38 -11.75 -11.69
CA THR A 328 -23.26 -11.73 -10.75
C THR A 328 -22.86 -10.27 -10.52
N ARG A 329 -22.82 -9.87 -9.25
CA ARG A 329 -22.35 -8.55 -8.82
C ARG A 329 -20.90 -8.67 -8.39
N VAL A 330 -20.00 -7.94 -9.05
CA VAL A 330 -18.63 -7.75 -8.57
C VAL A 330 -18.59 -6.51 -7.68
N VAL A 331 -18.01 -6.63 -6.51
CA VAL A 331 -17.90 -5.53 -5.55
C VAL A 331 -16.54 -5.54 -4.89
N LEU A 332 -15.98 -4.34 -4.68
CA LEU A 332 -14.84 -4.09 -3.82
C LEU A 332 -15.32 -3.46 -2.51
N HIS A 333 -15.26 -4.23 -1.42
CA HIS A 333 -15.63 -3.81 -0.06
C HIS A 333 -14.55 -2.95 0.60
N VAL A 334 -13.94 -2.05 -0.16
CA VAL A 334 -12.91 -1.14 0.35
C VAL A 334 -13.51 -0.23 1.43
N ARG A 335 -12.82 -0.07 2.54
CA ARG A 335 -13.24 0.89 3.58
C ARG A 335 -13.55 2.26 2.99
N PRO A 336 -14.61 2.95 3.41
CA PRO A 336 -14.98 4.25 2.88
C PRO A 336 -13.83 5.27 2.91
N SER A 337 -13.01 5.25 3.98
CA SER A 337 -11.82 6.10 4.11
C SER A 337 -10.74 5.83 3.07
N LEU A 338 -10.63 4.60 2.56
CA LEU A 338 -9.64 4.18 1.56
C LEU A 338 -10.17 4.25 0.12
N ALA A 339 -11.50 4.24 -0.08
CA ALA A 339 -12.11 4.22 -1.41
C ALA A 339 -11.55 5.33 -2.32
N PRO A 340 -11.17 5.02 -3.58
CA PRO A 340 -10.67 6.02 -4.53
C PRO A 340 -11.68 7.14 -4.79
N ILE A 341 -12.93 6.77 -4.99
CA ILE A 341 -14.08 7.67 -5.15
C ILE A 341 -14.96 7.50 -3.91
N LYS A 342 -15.18 8.58 -3.17
CA LYS A 342 -15.98 8.56 -1.94
C LYS A 342 -17.47 8.55 -2.21
N ALA A 343 -17.89 9.23 -3.27
CA ALA A 343 -19.27 9.36 -3.66
C ALA A 343 -19.45 9.50 -5.18
N ALA A 344 -20.53 8.94 -5.73
CA ALA A 344 -20.88 9.12 -7.13
C ALA A 344 -22.29 9.70 -7.26
N VAL A 345 -22.43 10.79 -8.01
CA VAL A 345 -23.73 11.44 -8.27
C VAL A 345 -24.25 11.01 -9.63
N LEU A 346 -25.45 10.45 -9.65
CA LEU A 346 -26.05 9.75 -10.77
C LEU A 346 -27.46 10.31 -11.03
N PRO A 347 -27.73 11.00 -12.16
CA PRO A 347 -29.11 11.35 -12.49
C PRO A 347 -29.89 10.10 -12.91
N LEU A 348 -31.11 9.93 -12.36
CA LEU A 348 -31.97 8.77 -12.68
C LEU A 348 -32.30 8.73 -14.19
N LEU A 349 -32.56 9.89 -14.80
CA LEU A 349 -32.92 10.04 -16.18
C LEU A 349 -32.00 11.07 -16.88
N ARG A 350 -31.10 10.60 -17.72
CA ARG A 350 -30.13 11.42 -18.47
C ARG A 350 -30.74 12.34 -19.51
N ASN A 351 -31.97 12.05 -19.93
CA ASN A 351 -32.75 12.84 -20.91
C ASN A 351 -33.62 13.94 -20.27
N ARG A 352 -33.49 14.18 -18.98
CA ARG A 352 -34.16 15.25 -18.24
C ARG A 352 -33.15 16.31 -17.83
N PRO A 353 -33.04 17.43 -18.57
CA PRO A 353 -31.99 18.45 -18.32
C PRO A 353 -32.00 18.97 -16.87
N GLU A 354 -33.15 19.13 -16.24
CA GLU A 354 -33.27 19.67 -14.88
C GLU A 354 -32.64 18.72 -13.85
N LEU A 355 -32.76 17.39 -14.04
CA LEU A 355 -32.10 16.38 -13.17
C LEU A 355 -30.59 16.37 -13.39
N VAL A 356 -30.15 16.46 -14.64
CA VAL A 356 -28.74 16.47 -15.01
C VAL A 356 -28.06 17.72 -14.45
N GLU A 357 -28.67 18.89 -14.57
CA GLU A 357 -28.14 20.15 -14.03
C GLU A 357 -27.99 20.08 -12.50
N ARG A 358 -29.02 19.61 -11.80
CA ARG A 358 -29.02 19.46 -10.34
C ARG A 358 -27.99 18.44 -9.87
N ALA A 359 -27.88 17.30 -10.56
CA ALA A 359 -26.86 16.27 -10.27
C ALA A 359 -25.43 16.79 -10.49
N ARG A 360 -25.21 17.57 -11.57
CA ARG A 360 -23.89 18.19 -11.83
C ARG A 360 -23.53 19.24 -10.80
N ALA A 361 -24.50 20.05 -10.35
CA ALA A 361 -24.28 21.03 -9.30
C ALA A 361 -23.89 20.36 -7.97
N LEU A 362 -24.61 19.30 -7.58
CA LEU A 362 -24.27 18.53 -6.40
C LEU A 362 -22.87 17.86 -6.52
N ALA A 363 -22.56 17.26 -7.67
CA ALA A 363 -21.26 16.66 -7.90
C ALA A 363 -20.12 17.70 -7.83
N ALA A 364 -20.34 18.91 -8.32
CA ALA A 364 -19.37 19.99 -8.23
C ALA A 364 -19.14 20.43 -6.77
N ASP A 365 -20.18 20.54 -5.95
CA ASP A 365 -20.05 20.83 -4.53
C ASP A 365 -19.29 19.72 -3.80
N LEU A 366 -19.63 18.44 -4.03
CA LEU A 366 -18.93 17.31 -3.41
C LEU A 366 -17.43 17.27 -3.79
N LYS A 367 -17.09 17.56 -5.05
CA LYS A 367 -15.69 17.60 -5.53
C LYS A 367 -14.83 18.65 -4.84
N SER A 368 -15.43 19.69 -4.27
CA SER A 368 -14.69 20.67 -3.47
C SER A 368 -14.30 20.16 -2.08
N ARG A 369 -14.83 19.02 -1.65
CA ARG A 369 -14.72 18.46 -0.29
C ARG A 369 -14.10 17.06 -0.26
N MET A 370 -14.33 16.26 -1.32
CA MET A 370 -13.91 14.87 -1.40
C MET A 370 -13.77 14.42 -2.84
N THR A 371 -13.10 13.28 -3.08
CA THR A 371 -13.09 12.66 -4.40
C THR A 371 -14.50 12.17 -4.75
N ALA A 372 -15.14 12.81 -5.71
CA ALA A 372 -16.49 12.48 -6.15
C ALA A 372 -16.57 12.33 -7.67
N ALA A 373 -17.45 11.44 -8.13
CA ALA A 373 -17.70 11.19 -9.54
C ALA A 373 -19.10 11.69 -9.94
N TYR A 374 -19.27 11.95 -11.24
CA TYR A 374 -20.55 12.12 -11.91
C TYR A 374 -20.58 11.18 -13.10
N ASP A 375 -21.67 10.40 -13.26
CA ASP A 375 -21.86 9.53 -14.42
C ASP A 375 -23.33 9.51 -14.83
N ASP A 376 -23.61 9.76 -16.13
CA ASP A 376 -24.94 9.71 -16.76
C ASP A 376 -24.94 8.82 -18.03
N THR A 377 -23.90 8.04 -18.25
CA THR A 377 -23.64 7.33 -19.52
C THR A 377 -24.41 6.05 -19.69
N ALA A 378 -25.12 5.56 -18.65
CA ALA A 378 -25.87 4.32 -18.69
C ALA A 378 -27.16 4.38 -17.86
N SER A 379 -27.93 3.27 -17.79
CA SER A 379 -29.05 3.13 -16.84
C SER A 379 -28.54 3.06 -15.41
N ILE A 380 -29.35 3.52 -14.46
CA ILE A 380 -28.98 3.61 -13.04
C ILE A 380 -28.44 2.29 -12.45
N GLY A 381 -29.03 1.16 -12.79
CA GLY A 381 -28.56 -0.13 -12.33
C GLY A 381 -27.13 -0.44 -12.82
N LYS A 382 -26.80 -0.14 -14.09
CA LYS A 382 -25.45 -0.29 -14.63
C LYS A 382 -24.47 0.70 -13.98
N LEU A 383 -24.92 1.91 -13.68
CA LEU A 383 -24.09 2.93 -13.00
C LEU A 383 -23.74 2.45 -11.58
N TYR A 384 -24.70 1.92 -10.82
CA TYR A 384 -24.43 1.32 -9.51
C TYR A 384 -23.40 0.19 -9.59
N ARG A 385 -23.53 -0.74 -10.56
CA ARG A 385 -22.57 -1.86 -10.71
C ARG A 385 -21.15 -1.37 -11.01
N ARG A 386 -21.01 -0.32 -11.83
CA ARG A 386 -19.72 0.30 -12.08
C ARG A 386 -19.08 0.87 -10.81
N GLN A 387 -19.88 1.49 -9.95
CA GLN A 387 -19.41 2.05 -8.68
C GLN A 387 -19.12 0.97 -7.65
N ASP A 388 -19.95 -0.09 -7.57
CA ASP A 388 -19.71 -1.25 -6.72
C ASP A 388 -18.35 -1.91 -7.06
N GLU A 389 -18.05 -2.08 -8.36
CA GLU A 389 -16.83 -2.72 -8.86
C GLU A 389 -15.54 -1.93 -8.59
N ILE A 390 -15.62 -0.62 -8.40
CA ILE A 390 -14.46 0.23 -8.06
C ILE A 390 -14.40 0.63 -6.58
N GLY A 391 -15.35 0.11 -5.78
CA GLY A 391 -15.35 0.30 -4.33
C GLY A 391 -15.93 1.62 -3.84
N THR A 392 -16.70 2.36 -4.66
CA THR A 392 -17.35 3.60 -4.23
C THR A 392 -18.41 3.30 -3.14
N PRO A 393 -18.26 3.82 -1.90
CA PRO A 393 -19.17 3.45 -0.81
C PRO A 393 -20.57 4.03 -0.93
N PHE A 394 -20.72 5.22 -1.54
CA PHE A 394 -21.99 5.93 -1.61
C PHE A 394 -22.32 6.37 -3.02
N CYS A 395 -23.54 6.04 -3.50
CA CYS A 395 -24.08 6.55 -4.75
C CYS A 395 -25.29 7.44 -4.48
N ILE A 396 -25.28 8.65 -4.99
CA ILE A 396 -26.36 9.63 -4.83
C ILE A 396 -27.19 9.67 -6.12
N THR A 397 -28.46 9.31 -6.04
CA THR A 397 -29.37 9.36 -7.18
C THR A 397 -30.26 10.58 -7.08
N VAL A 398 -30.12 11.46 -8.07
CA VAL A 398 -31.04 12.58 -8.27
C VAL A 398 -32.18 12.12 -9.20
N ASP A 399 -33.37 12.02 -8.66
CA ASP A 399 -34.58 11.50 -9.31
C ASP A 399 -35.64 12.58 -9.57
N VAL A 400 -36.82 12.18 -10.08
CA VAL A 400 -37.89 13.13 -10.42
C VAL A 400 -38.41 13.81 -9.16
N ASP A 401 -38.54 13.06 -8.05
CA ASP A 401 -39.04 13.62 -6.78
C ASP A 401 -38.07 14.67 -6.22
N SER A 402 -36.77 14.56 -6.57
CA SER A 402 -35.76 15.56 -6.18
C SER A 402 -36.05 16.96 -6.68
N LEU A 403 -36.87 17.11 -7.73
CA LEU A 403 -37.30 18.44 -8.25
C LEU A 403 -38.35 19.08 -7.35
N GLU A 404 -39.14 18.27 -6.66
CA GLU A 404 -40.28 18.70 -5.83
C GLU A 404 -39.84 18.85 -4.36
N ASP A 405 -39.16 17.83 -3.80
CA ASP A 405 -38.81 17.79 -2.36
C ASP A 405 -37.42 18.34 -2.04
N GLY A 406 -36.59 18.63 -3.06
CA GLY A 406 -35.24 19.11 -2.85
C GLY A 406 -34.29 18.10 -2.17
N ALA A 407 -34.62 16.82 -2.20
CA ALA A 407 -33.82 15.74 -1.63
C ALA A 407 -33.29 14.78 -2.70
N ALA A 408 -32.32 13.94 -2.36
CA ALA A 408 -31.85 12.86 -3.23
C ALA A 408 -31.65 11.58 -2.42
N THR A 409 -31.58 10.44 -3.14
CA THR A 409 -31.41 9.14 -2.51
C THR A 409 -29.93 8.78 -2.45
N ILE A 410 -29.39 8.55 -1.25
CA ILE A 410 -28.08 7.96 -1.06
C ILE A 410 -28.24 6.44 -0.95
N ARG A 411 -27.51 5.68 -1.77
CA ARG A 411 -27.41 4.22 -1.68
C ARG A 411 -26.03 3.86 -1.12
N GLU A 412 -26.04 3.03 -0.08
CA GLU A 412 -24.82 2.46 0.47
C GLU A 412 -24.47 1.18 -0.31
N ARG A 413 -23.16 0.98 -0.59
CA ARG A 413 -22.62 -0.09 -1.45
C ARG A 413 -22.89 -1.48 -0.89
N ASP A 414 -22.55 -1.72 0.38
CA ASP A 414 -22.47 -3.07 0.94
C ASP A 414 -23.86 -3.63 1.25
N SER A 415 -24.69 -2.88 1.94
CA SER A 415 -26.06 -3.27 2.26
C SER A 415 -27.04 -3.09 1.09
N MET A 416 -26.67 -2.29 0.08
CA MET A 416 -27.55 -1.84 -1.03
C MET A 416 -28.81 -1.11 -0.56
N THR A 417 -28.87 -0.76 0.73
CA THR A 417 -29.98 0.01 1.30
C THR A 417 -29.86 1.49 0.97
N GLN A 418 -30.93 2.24 1.15
CA GLN A 418 -31.05 3.62 0.71
C GLN A 418 -31.61 4.51 1.81
N GLU A 419 -31.18 5.75 1.85
CA GLU A 419 -31.81 6.81 2.65
C GLU A 419 -32.05 8.05 1.79
N ARG A 420 -33.12 8.79 2.07
CA ARG A 420 -33.41 10.03 1.38
C ARG A 420 -32.95 11.21 2.22
N VAL A 421 -32.16 12.10 1.63
CA VAL A 421 -31.49 13.21 2.33
C VAL A 421 -31.66 14.49 1.53
N ALA A 422 -31.95 15.60 2.20
CA ALA A 422 -32.03 16.92 1.57
C ALA A 422 -30.69 17.25 0.85
N LEU A 423 -30.74 17.76 -0.36
CA LEU A 423 -29.56 18.03 -1.19
C LEU A 423 -28.53 18.90 -0.46
N ALA A 424 -28.98 19.89 0.31
CA ALA A 424 -28.09 20.76 1.09
C ALA A 424 -27.37 20.04 2.25
N GLU A 425 -27.91 18.93 2.74
CA GLU A 425 -27.38 18.17 3.88
C GLU A 425 -26.45 17.02 3.43
N ILE A 426 -26.51 16.61 2.15
CA ILE A 426 -25.74 15.47 1.62
C ILE A 426 -24.23 15.61 1.89
N PRO A 427 -23.58 16.77 1.66
CA PRO A 427 -22.15 16.89 1.90
C PRO A 427 -21.75 16.63 3.36
N ALA A 428 -22.52 17.18 4.31
CA ALA A 428 -22.28 16.97 5.74
C ALA A 428 -22.57 15.51 6.15
N ARG A 429 -23.67 14.93 5.61
CA ARG A 429 -24.03 13.54 5.86
C ARG A 429 -22.94 12.57 5.39
N LEU A 430 -22.44 12.75 4.17
CA LEU A 430 -21.35 11.93 3.62
C LEU A 430 -20.06 12.09 4.43
N ALA A 431 -19.68 13.30 4.82
CA ALA A 431 -18.52 13.53 5.65
C ALA A 431 -18.60 12.73 6.97
N ALA A 432 -19.73 12.82 7.66
CA ALA A 432 -19.95 12.10 8.91
C ALA A 432 -19.96 10.56 8.75
N LEU A 433 -20.43 10.04 7.61
CA LEU A 433 -20.37 8.63 7.27
C LEU A 433 -18.93 8.16 6.96
N LEU A 434 -18.17 8.98 6.23
CA LEU A 434 -16.79 8.69 5.86
C LEU A 434 -15.84 8.73 7.07
N ASP A 435 -16.09 9.64 8.00
CA ASP A 435 -15.33 9.80 9.24
C ASP A 435 -15.77 8.83 10.35
N GLY A 436 -16.85 8.05 10.12
CA GLY A 436 -17.40 7.12 11.11
C GLY A 436 -18.11 7.80 12.31
N THR A 437 -18.34 9.13 12.24
CA THR A 437 -19.04 9.87 13.31
C THR A 437 -20.57 9.74 13.25
N ALA A 438 -21.09 9.19 12.15
CA ALA A 438 -22.49 8.85 11.99
C ALA A 438 -22.68 7.41 11.49
N ALA A 439 -23.69 6.73 12.01
CA ALA A 439 -24.10 5.41 11.55
C ALA A 439 -24.98 5.51 10.28
N TRP A 440 -24.87 4.49 9.42
CA TRP A 440 -25.78 4.32 8.29
C TRP A 440 -27.21 4.01 8.78
N ARG A 441 -28.24 4.63 8.17
CA ARG A 441 -29.65 4.49 8.55
C ARG A 441 -30.55 4.06 7.40
N GLY A 442 -29.98 3.65 6.28
CA GLY A 442 -30.72 3.27 5.09
C GLY A 442 -31.64 2.08 5.31
N GLN A 443 -32.75 2.07 4.57
CA GLN A 443 -33.74 0.97 4.58
C GLN A 443 -33.72 0.26 3.23
N ALA A 444 -34.09 -1.02 3.20
CA ALA A 444 -34.31 -1.74 1.96
C ALA A 444 -35.42 -1.04 1.16
N ARG A 445 -35.19 -0.87 -0.15
CA ARG A 445 -36.22 -0.32 -1.03
C ARG A 445 -37.41 -1.28 -1.02
N GLU A 446 -38.59 -0.84 -0.60
CA GLU A 446 -39.82 -1.61 -0.83
C GLU A 446 -39.94 -1.88 -2.33
N SER A 447 -39.97 -3.16 -2.70
CA SER A 447 -40.18 -3.55 -4.10
C SER A 447 -41.59 -3.09 -4.49
N ALA A 448 -41.66 -2.06 -5.33
CA ALA A 448 -42.89 -1.70 -6.04
C ALA A 448 -43.23 -2.84 -7.05
N VAL A 449 -43.70 -3.96 -6.51
CA VAL A 449 -44.31 -5.07 -7.26
C VAL A 449 -45.57 -5.46 -6.51
N ALA A 450 -46.60 -4.66 -6.67
CA ALA A 450 -47.98 -5.11 -6.48
C ALA A 450 -48.88 -4.16 -7.25
N GLY A 451 -49.41 -4.59 -8.39
CA GLY A 451 -50.49 -3.87 -9.01
C GLY A 451 -50.50 -3.82 -10.53
N ALA A 452 -50.43 -5.00 -11.19
CA ALA A 452 -50.91 -5.13 -12.57
C ALA A 452 -51.43 -6.56 -12.80
N ASP A 453 -52.36 -6.97 -11.97
CA ASP A 453 -53.32 -8.03 -12.29
C ASP A 453 -54.70 -7.49 -12.00
N GLY A 454 -55.42 -7.18 -13.05
CA GLY A 454 -56.82 -6.80 -12.92
C GLY A 454 -57.41 -6.26 -14.22
N GLY A 455 -57.93 -7.14 -15.04
CA GLY A 455 -58.90 -6.74 -16.02
C GLY A 455 -58.72 -7.27 -17.45
N ALA A 456 -58.92 -8.53 -17.62
CA ALA A 456 -59.40 -9.05 -18.91
C ALA A 456 -60.92 -8.93 -18.90
N GLY A 457 -61.45 -8.23 -19.85
CA GLY A 457 -62.81 -8.30 -20.33
C GLY A 457 -62.74 -8.54 -21.82
#